data_d26fd7c33bf5f56f3e84707e46996828
#
_entry.id   d26fd7c33bf5f56f3e84707e46996828
#
_cell.length_a   1.000
_cell.length_b   1.000
_cell.length_c   1.000
_cell.angle_alpha   90.00
_cell.angle_beta   90.00
_cell.angle_gamma   90.00
#
_symmetry.space_group_name_H-M   'P 1'
#
loop_
_entity.id
_entity.type
_entity.pdbx_description
1 polymer ?
#
loop_
_entity_poly.entity_id
_entity_poly.type
_entity_poly.pdbx_seq_one_letter_code
_entity_poly.pdbx_strand_id
1 'polypeptide(L)'
;MNMRVKGLLCLALVGVLAGTGAEAAAIEKPRVQIAVGSKVGLFFLPTMVAEHLGYYKDEGLDVEIVDLGSGGKALQALVGRSVDVTSGAYDHTVQLAAKNIYLQAFVLQARLADYAVGIVKSKAAGYKSPKDLKGMRVGISSPGAGSDMFLKLVLAKAGMSPDEVSVINVGLSSGAIAAVRKGALDAIANNDPVMTVLEESGEVKVIADARTHEGSKTYFGGDYPTAAFFAHADFIQKNPNTVQALTNAVVRALKWLSKATPEQVIAALPPEFAGGDPAMYKKILVKLLPTYSPDGLFPANSGEIAYAALAQFVPTVREAKIDLTKTFDNRFVQKALAKYK
;
A
#
# COMPACT_ATOMS: atom_id res chain seq x y z
N MET A 1 95.25 -11.83 -5.11
CA MET A 1 94.61 -12.17 -3.85
C MET A 1 93.16 -11.62 -4.00
N ASN A 2 92.25 -12.52 -4.38
CA ASN A 2 90.91 -12.21 -4.87
C ASN A 2 89.91 -12.29 -3.69
N MET A 3 89.17 -11.22 -3.42
CA MET A 3 88.11 -11.23 -2.49
C MET A 3 86.82 -11.01 -3.27
N ARG A 4 85.96 -12.03 -3.36
CA ARG A 4 84.63 -12.02 -3.98
C ARG A 4 83.60 -11.49 -2.95
N VAL A 5 82.96 -10.37 -3.23
CA VAL A 5 81.81 -9.86 -2.48
C VAL A 5 80.57 -10.47 -3.10
N LYS A 6 79.82 -11.29 -2.33
CA LYS A 6 78.45 -11.79 -2.70
C LYS A 6 77.39 -10.72 -2.30
N GLY A 7 76.79 -10.16 -3.34
CA GLY A 7 75.63 -9.28 -3.10
C GLY A 7 74.38 -10.14 -2.88
N LEU A 8 73.67 -9.86 -1.72
CA LEU A 8 72.34 -10.40 -1.39
C LEU A 8 71.28 -9.51 -2.00
N LEU A 9 70.54 -10.05 -2.98
CA LEU A 9 69.38 -9.35 -3.55
C LEU A 9 68.16 -9.66 -2.67
N CYS A 10 67.67 -8.70 -1.87
CA CYS A 10 66.37 -8.80 -1.19
C CYS A 10 65.26 -8.40 -2.15
N LEU A 11 64.48 -9.38 -2.63
CA LEU A 11 63.23 -9.15 -3.34
C LEU A 11 62.15 -8.78 -2.31
N ALA A 12 61.74 -7.51 -2.27
CA ALA A 12 60.59 -7.08 -1.52
C ALA A 12 59.31 -7.39 -2.33
N LEU A 13 58.56 -8.38 -1.88
CA LEU A 13 57.24 -8.73 -2.42
C LEU A 13 56.23 -7.72 -1.91
N VAL A 14 55.89 -6.70 -2.72
CA VAL A 14 54.79 -5.79 -2.45
C VAL A 14 53.49 -6.53 -2.79
N GLY A 15 52.80 -7.05 -1.74
CA GLY A 15 51.46 -7.61 -1.86
C GLY A 15 50.46 -6.49 -2.09
N VAL A 16 49.97 -6.35 -3.32
CA VAL A 16 48.82 -5.50 -3.63
C VAL A 16 47.57 -6.20 -3.08
N LEU A 17 47.09 -5.78 -1.91
CA LEU A 17 45.74 -6.09 -1.42
C LEU A 17 44.76 -5.37 -2.34
N ALA A 18 44.28 -6.06 -3.38
CA ALA A 18 43.11 -5.65 -4.12
C ALA A 18 41.91 -5.83 -3.20
N GLY A 19 41.55 -4.74 -2.45
CA GLY A 19 40.29 -4.65 -1.76
C GLY A 19 39.19 -4.68 -2.81
N THR A 20 38.46 -5.81 -2.92
CA THR A 20 37.21 -5.89 -3.64
C THR A 20 36.16 -5.12 -2.83
N GLY A 21 36.21 -3.79 -2.88
CA GLY A 21 35.09 -2.97 -2.55
C GLY A 21 33.96 -3.35 -3.52
N ALA A 22 32.92 -3.99 -3.02
CA ALA A 22 31.70 -4.16 -3.80
C ALA A 22 31.21 -2.76 -4.18
N GLU A 23 31.49 -2.34 -5.41
CA GLU A 23 30.98 -1.11 -5.98
C GLU A 23 29.45 -1.17 -5.88
N ALA A 24 28.85 -0.26 -5.11
CA ALA A 24 27.40 -0.21 -5.01
C ALA A 24 26.85 -0.04 -6.43
N ALA A 25 26.06 -1.00 -6.89
CA ALA A 25 25.54 -0.98 -8.25
C ALA A 25 24.79 0.35 -8.48
N ALA A 26 25.13 1.04 -9.57
CA ALA A 26 24.57 2.36 -9.90
C ALA A 26 23.05 2.29 -10.02
N ILE A 27 22.37 3.29 -9.44
CA ILE A 27 20.92 3.45 -9.57
C ILE A 27 20.60 3.90 -11.00
N GLU A 28 19.76 3.16 -11.71
CA GLU A 28 19.46 3.42 -13.13
C GLU A 28 18.60 4.70 -13.29
N LYS A 29 17.68 4.89 -12.37
CA LYS A 29 16.79 6.06 -12.35
C LYS A 29 16.71 6.62 -10.93
N PRO A 30 17.60 7.59 -10.55
CA PRO A 30 17.64 8.15 -9.20
C PRO A 30 16.42 9.02 -8.88
N ARG A 31 15.82 9.71 -9.87
CA ARG A 31 14.61 10.50 -9.68
C ARG A 31 13.38 9.68 -10.01
N VAL A 32 12.50 9.46 -9.01
CA VAL A 32 11.33 8.59 -9.10
C VAL A 32 10.07 9.31 -8.66
N GLN A 33 9.01 9.22 -9.47
CA GLN A 33 7.67 9.69 -9.10
C GLN A 33 6.83 8.53 -8.55
N ILE A 34 6.33 8.69 -7.32
CA ILE A 34 5.45 7.72 -6.65
C ILE A 34 4.06 8.32 -6.50
N ALA A 35 3.05 7.74 -7.16
CA ALA A 35 1.68 8.15 -6.98
C ALA A 35 1.07 7.54 -5.71
N VAL A 36 0.33 8.36 -4.97
CA VAL A 36 -0.51 7.96 -3.83
C VAL A 36 -1.93 8.49 -4.01
N GLY A 37 -2.89 7.84 -3.37
CA GLY A 37 -4.27 8.31 -3.35
C GLY A 37 -4.51 9.47 -2.37
N SER A 38 -3.68 9.58 -1.33
CA SER A 38 -3.67 10.70 -0.38
C SER A 38 -2.39 10.65 0.46
N LYS A 39 -1.67 11.76 0.54
CA LYS A 39 -0.47 11.84 1.40
C LYS A 39 -0.80 11.67 2.88
N VAL A 40 -1.94 12.15 3.33
CA VAL A 40 -2.38 12.05 4.73
C VAL A 40 -3.18 10.76 5.02
N GLY A 41 -3.43 9.93 4.01
CA GLY A 41 -4.14 8.66 4.17
C GLY A 41 -3.26 7.61 4.83
N LEU A 42 -3.76 6.97 5.89
CA LEU A 42 -3.01 5.96 6.65
C LEU A 42 -2.69 4.70 5.84
N PHE A 43 -3.48 4.41 4.82
CA PHE A 43 -3.16 3.37 3.83
C PHE A 43 -1.75 3.53 3.21
N PHE A 44 -1.28 4.77 3.10
CA PHE A 44 0.02 5.12 2.50
C PHE A 44 1.10 5.45 3.54
N LEU A 45 0.83 5.23 4.83
CA LEU A 45 1.72 5.63 5.93
C LEU A 45 3.16 5.12 5.78
N PRO A 46 3.45 3.84 5.42
CA PRO A 46 4.83 3.40 5.27
C PRO A 46 5.61 4.17 4.18
N THR A 47 4.93 4.55 3.08
CA THR A 47 5.50 5.39 2.02
C THR A 47 5.90 6.76 2.55
N MET A 48 5.03 7.38 3.35
CA MET A 48 5.25 8.72 3.91
C MET A 48 6.30 8.70 5.02
N VAL A 49 6.31 7.66 5.85
CA VAL A 49 7.37 7.48 6.88
C VAL A 49 8.74 7.33 6.22
N ALA A 50 8.85 6.58 5.12
CA ALA A 50 10.11 6.46 4.38
C ALA A 50 10.60 7.82 3.85
N GLU A 51 9.68 8.68 3.40
CA GLU A 51 9.98 10.05 2.95
C GLU A 51 10.44 10.94 4.10
N HIS A 52 9.63 11.05 5.15
CA HIS A 52 9.89 11.99 6.26
C HIS A 52 11.09 11.60 7.12
N LEU A 53 11.40 10.30 7.23
CA LEU A 53 12.62 9.83 7.90
C LEU A 53 13.85 9.82 6.97
N GLY A 54 13.72 10.30 5.73
CA GLY A 54 14.84 10.46 4.80
C GLY A 54 15.34 9.15 4.18
N TYR A 55 14.61 8.03 4.33
CA TYR A 55 15.09 6.71 3.89
C TYR A 55 15.26 6.59 2.38
N TYR A 56 14.48 7.31 1.57
CA TYR A 56 14.70 7.35 0.12
C TYR A 56 16.02 8.04 -0.24
N LYS A 57 16.35 9.16 0.43
CA LYS A 57 17.61 9.89 0.24
C LYS A 57 18.81 9.06 0.66
N ASP A 58 18.70 8.35 1.79
CA ASP A 58 19.75 7.44 2.27
C ASP A 58 20.06 6.32 1.27
N GLU A 59 19.08 5.90 0.48
CA GLU A 59 19.23 4.90 -0.60
C GLU A 59 19.62 5.56 -1.94
N GLY A 60 19.93 6.86 -1.98
CA GLY A 60 20.36 7.58 -3.17
C GLY A 60 19.25 7.98 -4.13
N LEU A 61 18.00 8.03 -3.67
CA LEU A 61 16.84 8.38 -4.48
C LEU A 61 16.37 9.82 -4.20
N ASP A 62 16.01 10.52 -5.28
CA ASP A 62 15.21 11.75 -5.27
C ASP A 62 13.76 11.38 -5.60
N VAL A 63 12.93 11.23 -4.56
CA VAL A 63 11.54 10.78 -4.69
C VAL A 63 10.60 11.97 -4.68
N GLU A 64 9.70 12.02 -5.65
CA GLU A 64 8.55 12.92 -5.68
C GLU A 64 7.28 12.13 -5.41
N ILE A 65 6.62 12.36 -4.26
CA ILE A 65 5.32 11.75 -3.98
C ILE A 65 4.21 12.63 -4.54
N VAL A 66 3.42 12.06 -5.47
CA VAL A 66 2.33 12.74 -6.18
C VAL A 66 1.00 12.33 -5.57
N ASP A 67 0.30 13.29 -4.92
CA ASP A 67 -1.05 13.08 -4.38
C ASP A 67 -2.10 13.28 -5.48
N LEU A 68 -2.87 12.24 -5.78
CA LEU A 68 -3.89 12.27 -6.83
C LEU A 68 -5.34 12.22 -6.31
N GLY A 69 -5.51 12.30 -4.98
CA GLY A 69 -6.80 12.40 -4.30
C GLY A 69 -7.58 11.09 -4.24
N SER A 70 -7.13 10.02 -4.90
CA SER A 70 -7.71 8.66 -4.79
C SER A 70 -6.81 7.58 -5.37
N GLY A 71 -6.93 6.33 -4.86
CA GLY A 71 -6.17 5.18 -5.36
C GLY A 71 -6.48 4.84 -6.82
N GLY A 72 -7.72 5.03 -7.27
CA GLY A 72 -8.10 4.81 -8.67
C GLY A 72 -7.40 5.77 -9.63
N LYS A 73 -7.24 7.05 -9.26
CA LYS A 73 -6.47 8.03 -10.06
C LYS A 73 -4.98 7.71 -10.03
N ALA A 74 -4.43 7.28 -8.89
CA ALA A 74 -3.05 6.85 -8.79
C ALA A 74 -2.77 5.65 -9.72
N LEU A 75 -3.68 4.67 -9.78
CA LEU A 75 -3.59 3.56 -10.72
C LEU A 75 -3.64 4.02 -12.18
N GLN A 76 -4.57 4.92 -12.52
CA GLN A 76 -4.68 5.48 -13.88
C GLN A 76 -3.40 6.20 -14.31
N ALA A 77 -2.77 6.97 -13.40
CA ALA A 77 -1.51 7.64 -13.66
C ALA A 77 -0.37 6.65 -13.96
N LEU A 78 -0.30 5.53 -13.21
CA LEU A 78 0.68 4.48 -13.47
C LEU A 78 0.41 3.78 -14.81
N VAL A 79 -0.83 3.38 -15.09
CA VAL A 79 -1.19 2.72 -16.36
C VAL A 79 -0.88 3.65 -17.54
N GLY A 80 -1.13 4.94 -17.41
CA GLY A 80 -0.79 5.99 -18.39
C GLY A 80 0.70 6.37 -18.42
N ARG A 81 1.55 5.76 -17.58
CA ARG A 81 3.00 6.01 -17.49
C ARG A 81 3.36 7.47 -17.16
N SER A 82 2.47 8.21 -16.50
CA SER A 82 2.75 9.57 -16.00
C SER A 82 3.45 9.58 -14.65
N VAL A 83 3.56 8.41 -14.00
CA VAL A 83 4.37 8.15 -12.80
C VAL A 83 5.09 6.82 -12.94
N ASP A 84 6.13 6.60 -12.13
CA ASP A 84 6.99 5.42 -12.22
C ASP A 84 6.46 4.25 -11.37
N VAL A 85 5.97 4.57 -10.18
CA VAL A 85 5.54 3.63 -9.15
C VAL A 85 4.22 4.12 -8.55
N THR A 86 3.40 3.20 -8.10
CA THR A 86 2.23 3.52 -7.27
C THR A 86 2.36 2.82 -5.92
N SER A 87 2.13 3.57 -4.84
CA SER A 87 1.70 3.00 -3.57
C SER A 87 0.20 2.84 -3.64
N GLY A 88 -0.31 1.61 -3.64
CA GLY A 88 -1.73 1.37 -3.90
C GLY A 88 -2.17 -0.05 -3.51
N ALA A 89 -3.41 -0.38 -3.83
CA ALA A 89 -3.97 -1.69 -3.53
C ALA A 89 -3.36 -2.78 -4.44
N TYR A 90 -2.85 -3.85 -3.84
CA TYR A 90 -2.19 -4.96 -4.55
C TYR A 90 -3.10 -5.66 -5.56
N ASP A 91 -4.40 -5.79 -5.26
CA ASP A 91 -5.38 -6.42 -6.13
C ASP A 91 -5.51 -5.76 -7.52
N HIS A 92 -5.07 -4.52 -7.66
CA HIS A 92 -4.93 -3.85 -8.96
C HIS A 92 -4.00 -4.61 -9.91
N THR A 93 -2.95 -5.28 -9.41
CA THR A 93 -2.05 -6.09 -10.25
C THR A 93 -2.78 -7.28 -10.84
N VAL A 94 -3.64 -7.95 -10.06
CA VAL A 94 -4.46 -9.07 -10.51
C VAL A 94 -5.55 -8.59 -11.48
N GLN A 95 -6.24 -7.48 -11.15
CA GLN A 95 -7.31 -6.92 -11.98
C GLN A 95 -6.80 -6.51 -13.37
N LEU A 96 -5.60 -5.91 -13.44
CA LEU A 96 -5.03 -5.47 -14.71
C LEU A 96 -4.39 -6.62 -15.50
N ALA A 97 -3.86 -7.64 -14.83
CA ALA A 97 -3.39 -8.85 -15.49
C ALA A 97 -4.51 -9.56 -16.27
N ALA A 98 -5.77 -9.51 -15.77
CA ALA A 98 -6.94 -9.99 -16.50
C ALA A 98 -7.19 -9.23 -17.83
N LYS A 99 -6.61 -8.03 -17.99
CA LYS A 99 -6.66 -7.19 -19.19
C LYS A 99 -5.33 -7.18 -19.96
N ASN A 100 -4.44 -8.15 -19.68
CA ASN A 100 -3.10 -8.23 -20.24
C ASN A 100 -2.20 -7.00 -19.97
N ILE A 101 -2.46 -6.25 -18.90
CA ILE A 101 -1.62 -5.17 -18.42
C ILE A 101 -0.87 -5.68 -17.19
N TYR A 102 0.43 -5.92 -17.33
CA TYR A 102 1.23 -6.56 -16.28
C TYR A 102 1.92 -5.51 -15.42
N LEU A 103 1.33 -5.28 -14.25
CA LEU A 103 1.96 -4.60 -13.13
C LEU A 103 2.46 -5.65 -12.15
N GLN A 104 3.63 -5.41 -11.53
CA GLN A 104 4.19 -6.30 -10.54
C GLN A 104 4.46 -5.54 -9.25
N ALA A 105 4.01 -6.10 -8.13
CA ALA A 105 4.29 -5.56 -6.81
C ALA A 105 5.65 -6.08 -6.30
N PHE A 106 6.38 -5.23 -5.54
CA PHE A 106 7.73 -5.56 -5.10
C PHE A 106 8.00 -5.29 -3.62
N VAL A 107 7.07 -4.69 -2.88
CA VAL A 107 7.05 -4.63 -1.41
C VAL A 107 5.63 -4.48 -0.90
N LEU A 108 5.24 -5.34 0.05
CA LEU A 108 3.96 -5.30 0.73
C LEU A 108 4.03 -4.34 1.91
N GLN A 109 3.12 -3.38 2.00
CA GLN A 109 3.09 -2.40 3.09
C GLN A 109 2.08 -2.76 4.17
N ALA A 110 0.97 -3.40 3.82
CA ALA A 110 -0.06 -3.82 4.80
C ALA A 110 -0.63 -5.21 4.46
N ARG A 111 -0.87 -6.01 5.51
CA ARG A 111 -1.43 -7.36 5.43
C ARG A 111 -2.91 -7.42 5.69
N LEU A 112 -3.51 -6.36 6.20
CA LEU A 112 -4.96 -6.24 6.37
C LEU A 112 -5.49 -5.10 5.53
N ALA A 113 -6.71 -5.27 5.05
CA ALA A 113 -7.40 -4.22 4.32
C ALA A 113 -7.83 -3.11 5.29
N ASP A 114 -7.51 -1.87 4.94
CA ASP A 114 -7.93 -0.68 5.69
C ASP A 114 -9.28 -0.18 5.18
N TYR A 115 -10.27 -1.09 5.05
CA TYR A 115 -11.58 -0.76 4.49
C TYR A 115 -12.70 -1.07 5.47
N ALA A 116 -13.68 -0.16 5.57
CA ALA A 116 -14.93 -0.44 6.26
C ALA A 116 -16.12 0.16 5.49
N VAL A 117 -17.30 -0.42 5.69
CA VAL A 117 -18.58 0.15 5.23
C VAL A 117 -19.37 0.57 6.46
N GLY A 118 -19.80 1.82 6.48
CA GLY A 118 -20.65 2.40 7.53
C GLY A 118 -21.97 2.87 6.96
N ILE A 119 -23.06 2.63 7.68
CA ILE A 119 -24.36 3.22 7.41
C ILE A 119 -24.55 4.48 8.24
N VAL A 120 -25.08 5.56 7.66
CA VAL A 120 -25.33 6.82 8.38
C VAL A 120 -26.33 6.58 9.51
N LYS A 121 -26.08 7.21 10.67
CA LYS A 121 -26.85 7.01 11.91
C LYS A 121 -28.37 7.07 11.72
N SER A 122 -28.87 8.01 10.92
CA SER A 122 -30.30 8.15 10.64
C SER A 122 -30.92 6.96 9.90
N LYS A 123 -30.11 6.14 9.23
CA LYS A 123 -30.53 4.91 8.51
C LYS A 123 -30.24 3.63 9.30
N ALA A 124 -29.41 3.71 10.34
CA ALA A 124 -28.91 2.55 11.07
C ALA A 124 -29.99 1.74 11.80
N ALA A 125 -31.09 2.39 12.25
CA ALA A 125 -32.18 1.70 12.96
C ALA A 125 -32.93 0.69 12.08
N GLY A 126 -33.02 0.95 10.78
CA GLY A 126 -33.68 0.04 9.81
C GLY A 126 -32.75 -1.03 9.22
N TYR A 127 -31.45 -0.95 9.47
CA TYR A 127 -30.47 -1.86 8.87
C TYR A 127 -30.43 -3.22 9.56
N LYS A 128 -30.62 -4.28 8.80
CA LYS A 128 -30.56 -5.69 9.26
C LYS A 128 -29.46 -6.49 8.53
N SER A 129 -29.20 -6.17 7.26
CA SER A 129 -28.27 -6.89 6.41
C SER A 129 -27.76 -6.00 5.28
N PRO A 130 -26.68 -6.36 4.56
CA PRO A 130 -26.21 -5.60 3.39
C PRO A 130 -27.27 -5.43 2.30
N LYS A 131 -28.32 -6.27 2.24
CA LYS A 131 -29.44 -6.11 1.30
C LYS A 131 -30.23 -4.80 1.50
N ASP A 132 -30.18 -4.24 2.71
CA ASP A 132 -30.82 -2.97 3.01
C ASP A 132 -30.11 -1.75 2.41
N LEU A 133 -28.91 -1.95 1.83
CA LEU A 133 -28.21 -0.91 1.06
C LEU A 133 -28.86 -0.65 -0.31
N LYS A 134 -29.78 -1.50 -0.76
CA LYS A 134 -30.44 -1.35 -2.07
C LYS A 134 -31.05 0.04 -2.24
N GLY A 135 -30.71 0.70 -3.35
CA GLY A 135 -31.15 2.06 -3.69
C GLY A 135 -30.49 3.18 -2.87
N MET A 136 -29.60 2.85 -1.92
CA MET A 136 -28.89 3.86 -1.12
C MET A 136 -27.78 4.56 -1.90
N ARG A 137 -27.51 5.81 -1.52
CA ARG A 137 -26.36 6.60 -1.97
C ARG A 137 -25.17 6.23 -1.12
N VAL A 138 -24.20 5.51 -1.72
CA VAL A 138 -23.01 5.03 -0.99
C VAL A 138 -21.78 5.81 -1.45
N GLY A 139 -21.15 6.51 -0.53
CA GLY A 139 -19.88 7.20 -0.78
C GLY A 139 -18.73 6.19 -0.92
N ILE A 140 -17.85 6.41 -1.89
CA ILE A 140 -16.59 5.68 -2.04
C ILE A 140 -15.45 6.66 -2.31
N SER A 141 -14.19 6.25 -2.11
CA SER A 141 -13.05 7.13 -2.40
C SER A 141 -12.96 7.48 -3.88
N SER A 142 -13.14 6.52 -4.77
CA SER A 142 -13.36 6.69 -6.21
C SER A 142 -13.73 5.35 -6.87
N PRO A 143 -14.36 5.36 -8.05
CA PRO A 143 -14.57 4.15 -8.83
C PRO A 143 -13.25 3.43 -9.13
N GLY A 144 -13.22 2.11 -8.92
CA GLY A 144 -12.03 1.27 -9.11
C GLY A 144 -10.98 1.34 -8.01
N ALA A 145 -11.18 2.12 -6.94
CA ALA A 145 -10.32 2.12 -5.76
C ALA A 145 -10.65 0.94 -4.81
N GLY A 146 -9.75 0.65 -3.86
CA GLY A 146 -9.94 -0.44 -2.90
C GLY A 146 -11.24 -0.35 -2.09
N SER A 147 -11.69 0.86 -1.71
CA SER A 147 -12.98 1.05 -1.02
C SER A 147 -14.18 0.69 -1.90
N ASP A 148 -14.13 0.96 -3.20
CA ASP A 148 -15.13 0.53 -4.17
C ASP A 148 -15.13 -0.99 -4.34
N MET A 149 -13.94 -1.60 -4.42
CA MET A 149 -13.78 -3.05 -4.51
C MET A 149 -14.33 -3.74 -3.25
N PHE A 150 -14.05 -3.19 -2.06
CA PHE A 150 -14.57 -3.75 -0.81
C PHE A 150 -16.11 -3.63 -0.72
N LEU A 151 -16.70 -2.49 -1.12
CA LEU A 151 -18.16 -2.35 -1.20
C LEU A 151 -18.75 -3.43 -2.12
N LYS A 152 -18.21 -3.61 -3.31
CA LYS A 152 -18.66 -4.62 -4.27
C LYS A 152 -18.57 -6.04 -3.71
N LEU A 153 -17.49 -6.35 -2.97
CA LEU A 153 -17.34 -7.64 -2.29
C LEU A 153 -18.43 -7.85 -1.23
N VAL A 154 -18.73 -6.82 -0.42
CA VAL A 154 -19.80 -6.88 0.61
C VAL A 154 -21.16 -7.12 -0.04
N LEU A 155 -21.46 -6.41 -1.15
CA LEU A 155 -22.70 -6.58 -1.90
C LEU A 155 -22.78 -7.99 -2.53
N ALA A 156 -21.72 -8.46 -3.18
CA ALA A 156 -21.67 -9.78 -3.80
C ALA A 156 -21.89 -10.92 -2.80
N LYS A 157 -21.27 -10.81 -1.59
CA LYS A 157 -21.50 -11.79 -0.51
C LYS A 157 -22.95 -11.81 -0.01
N ALA A 158 -23.68 -10.70 -0.17
CA ALA A 158 -25.11 -10.62 0.13
C ALA A 158 -26.00 -11.05 -1.05
N GLY A 159 -25.41 -11.46 -2.18
CA GLY A 159 -26.14 -11.81 -3.40
C GLY A 159 -26.71 -10.60 -4.14
N MET A 160 -26.11 -9.42 -3.96
CA MET A 160 -26.51 -8.17 -4.62
C MET A 160 -25.56 -7.84 -5.76
N SER A 161 -26.12 -7.19 -6.79
CA SER A 161 -25.31 -6.58 -7.85
C SER A 161 -24.79 -5.20 -7.43
N PRO A 162 -23.58 -4.77 -7.87
CA PRO A 162 -23.03 -3.46 -7.57
C PRO A 162 -23.91 -2.28 -8.04
N ASP A 163 -24.72 -2.45 -9.07
CA ASP A 163 -25.65 -1.45 -9.63
C ASP A 163 -26.94 -1.30 -8.82
N GLU A 164 -27.17 -2.13 -7.81
CA GLU A 164 -28.29 -1.96 -6.88
C GLU A 164 -28.10 -0.81 -5.88
N VAL A 165 -26.91 -0.19 -5.83
CA VAL A 165 -26.61 0.99 -5.04
C VAL A 165 -26.19 2.18 -5.91
N SER A 166 -26.43 3.40 -5.47
CA SER A 166 -25.94 4.62 -6.15
C SER A 166 -24.58 5.03 -5.57
N VAL A 167 -23.51 4.82 -6.35
CA VAL A 167 -22.15 5.12 -5.91
C VAL A 167 -21.78 6.59 -6.11
N ILE A 168 -21.25 7.25 -5.07
CA ILE A 168 -20.83 8.67 -5.09
C ILE A 168 -19.34 8.76 -4.75
N ASN A 169 -18.56 9.42 -5.63
CA ASN A 169 -17.14 9.69 -5.39
C ASN A 169 -16.97 10.82 -4.38
N VAL A 170 -16.35 10.55 -3.23
CA VAL A 170 -16.16 11.52 -2.12
C VAL A 170 -14.69 11.70 -1.70
N GLY A 171 -13.75 10.96 -2.31
CA GLY A 171 -12.33 11.02 -1.95
C GLY A 171 -11.98 10.29 -0.65
N LEU A 172 -10.74 10.56 -0.15
CA LEU A 172 -10.12 9.89 1.01
C LEU A 172 -9.87 10.82 2.20
N SER A 173 -10.46 12.01 2.23
CA SER A 173 -10.13 13.05 3.21
C SER A 173 -11.34 13.74 3.80
N SER A 174 -11.18 14.94 4.31
CA SER A 174 -12.23 15.77 4.90
C SER A 174 -13.48 15.96 4.03
N GLY A 175 -13.33 15.89 2.70
CA GLY A 175 -14.46 15.92 1.76
C GLY A 175 -15.44 14.76 1.96
N ALA A 176 -14.95 13.55 2.23
CA ALA A 176 -15.79 12.38 2.52
C ALA A 176 -16.58 12.56 3.83
N ILE A 177 -15.90 13.06 4.88
CA ILE A 177 -16.53 13.38 6.16
C ILE A 177 -17.62 14.44 5.98
N ALA A 178 -17.31 15.51 5.24
CA ALA A 178 -18.26 16.60 4.96
C ALA A 178 -19.48 16.11 4.17
N ALA A 179 -19.31 15.16 3.24
CA ALA A 179 -20.42 14.57 2.48
C ALA A 179 -21.42 13.82 3.38
N VAL A 180 -20.92 13.07 4.38
CA VAL A 180 -21.77 12.42 5.40
C VAL A 180 -22.49 13.48 6.22
N ARG A 181 -21.80 14.49 6.76
CA ARG A 181 -22.34 15.54 7.61
C ARG A 181 -23.42 16.40 6.92
N LYS A 182 -23.26 16.60 5.62
CA LYS A 182 -24.26 17.32 4.79
C LYS A 182 -25.46 16.46 4.39
N GLY A 183 -25.52 15.19 4.78
CA GLY A 183 -26.62 14.29 4.40
C GLY A 183 -26.63 13.92 2.90
N ALA A 184 -25.49 14.05 2.22
CA ALA A 184 -25.38 13.66 0.81
C ALA A 184 -25.35 12.16 0.61
N LEU A 185 -25.05 11.37 1.64
CA LEU A 185 -24.88 9.93 1.64
C LEU A 185 -25.84 9.24 2.60
N ASP A 186 -26.20 8.01 2.29
CA ASP A 186 -26.93 7.10 3.17
C ASP A 186 -25.99 6.05 3.81
N ALA A 187 -24.87 5.75 3.14
CA ALA A 187 -23.80 4.89 3.62
C ALA A 187 -22.45 5.34 3.03
N ILE A 188 -21.34 4.85 3.56
CA ILE A 188 -20.01 5.14 3.07
C ILE A 188 -19.11 3.90 3.17
N ALA A 189 -18.34 3.62 2.13
CA ALA A 189 -17.23 2.67 2.12
C ALA A 189 -15.92 3.47 1.95
N ASN A 190 -15.04 3.44 2.94
CA ASN A 190 -13.83 4.24 2.90
C ASN A 190 -12.71 3.61 3.76
N ASN A 191 -11.58 4.30 3.79
CA ASN A 191 -10.39 3.98 4.58
C ASN A 191 -10.32 4.86 5.83
N ASP A 192 -9.40 4.54 6.73
CA ASP A 192 -9.01 5.47 7.78
C ASP A 192 -8.09 6.61 7.23
N PRO A 193 -8.20 7.80 7.79
CA PRO A 193 -8.91 8.19 9.04
C PRO A 193 -10.43 8.42 8.90
N VAL A 194 -10.97 8.46 7.69
CA VAL A 194 -12.39 8.83 7.45
C VAL A 194 -13.35 7.95 8.25
N MET A 195 -13.15 6.62 8.19
CA MET A 195 -14.06 5.68 8.83
C MET A 195 -14.02 5.77 10.35
N THR A 196 -12.86 5.81 10.98
CA THR A 196 -12.77 5.93 12.43
C THR A 196 -13.26 7.27 12.93
N VAL A 197 -13.01 8.38 12.23
CA VAL A 197 -13.56 9.70 12.60
C VAL A 197 -15.10 9.67 12.63
N LEU A 198 -15.73 9.14 11.59
CA LEU A 198 -17.20 9.06 11.49
C LEU A 198 -17.82 8.07 12.50
N GLU A 199 -17.11 6.99 12.79
CA GLU A 199 -17.51 5.98 13.78
C GLU A 199 -17.45 6.54 15.20
N GLU A 200 -16.30 7.13 15.59
CA GLU A 200 -16.09 7.69 16.93
C GLU A 200 -17.00 8.90 17.21
N SER A 201 -17.33 9.70 16.20
CA SER A 201 -18.32 10.78 16.33
C SER A 201 -19.77 10.30 16.34
N GLY A 202 -19.99 8.99 16.12
CA GLY A 202 -21.33 8.39 16.10
C GLY A 202 -22.16 8.80 14.88
N GLU A 203 -21.54 9.30 13.82
CA GLU A 203 -22.20 9.73 12.58
C GLU A 203 -22.52 8.54 11.67
N VAL A 204 -21.73 7.45 11.77
CA VAL A 204 -21.99 6.18 11.10
C VAL A 204 -21.95 5.00 12.08
N LYS A 205 -22.69 3.94 11.75
CA LYS A 205 -22.54 2.61 12.34
C LYS A 205 -21.80 1.74 11.34
N VAL A 206 -20.65 1.20 11.71
CA VAL A 206 -19.91 0.25 10.87
C VAL A 206 -20.74 -1.03 10.73
N ILE A 207 -20.92 -1.50 9.51
CA ILE A 207 -21.73 -2.66 9.12
C ILE A 207 -20.89 -3.76 8.41
N ALA A 208 -19.74 -3.40 7.90
CA ALA A 208 -18.72 -4.31 7.39
C ALA A 208 -17.35 -3.72 7.68
N ASP A 209 -16.47 -4.49 8.33
CA ASP A 209 -15.15 -4.01 8.76
C ASP A 209 -14.08 -5.02 8.39
N ALA A 210 -13.16 -4.67 7.52
CA ALA A 210 -12.02 -5.47 7.13
C ALA A 210 -10.69 -5.02 7.80
N ARG A 211 -10.74 -4.01 8.67
CA ARG A 211 -9.58 -3.43 9.37
C ARG A 211 -9.05 -4.31 10.51
N THR A 212 -9.72 -5.44 10.79
CA THR A 212 -9.34 -6.40 11.82
C THR A 212 -9.05 -7.79 11.23
N HIS A 213 -8.29 -8.62 11.92
CA HIS A 213 -8.05 -10.01 11.51
C HIS A 213 -9.34 -10.80 11.33
N GLU A 214 -10.31 -10.64 12.24
CA GLU A 214 -11.62 -11.29 12.16
C GLU A 214 -12.40 -10.83 10.93
N GLY A 215 -12.46 -9.52 10.72
CA GLY A 215 -13.11 -8.94 9.54
C GLY A 215 -12.42 -9.33 8.24
N SER A 216 -11.09 -9.30 8.19
CA SER A 216 -10.34 -9.77 7.03
C SER A 216 -10.64 -11.25 6.74
N LYS A 217 -10.67 -12.10 7.77
CA LYS A 217 -11.06 -13.51 7.62
C LYS A 217 -12.49 -13.67 7.10
N THR A 218 -13.42 -12.85 7.58
CA THR A 218 -14.84 -12.89 7.16
C THR A 218 -15.01 -12.53 5.68
N TYR A 219 -14.32 -11.49 5.22
CA TYR A 219 -14.49 -10.99 3.85
C TYR A 219 -13.55 -11.64 2.85
N PHE A 220 -12.31 -11.93 3.23
CA PHE A 220 -11.26 -12.40 2.33
C PHE A 220 -10.80 -13.84 2.62
N GLY A 221 -11.25 -14.45 3.72
CA GLY A 221 -10.84 -15.81 4.11
C GLY A 221 -9.53 -15.89 4.90
N GLY A 222 -8.88 -14.76 5.16
CA GLY A 222 -7.61 -14.64 5.88
C GLY A 222 -7.04 -13.23 5.80
N ASP A 223 -5.76 -13.08 6.11
CA ASP A 223 -5.05 -11.82 5.90
C ASP A 223 -5.06 -11.46 4.41
N TYR A 224 -5.44 -10.22 4.09
CA TYR A 224 -5.55 -9.73 2.73
C TYR A 224 -4.39 -8.80 2.40
N PRO A 225 -3.48 -9.21 1.49
CA PRO A 225 -2.41 -8.32 1.06
C PRO A 225 -3.02 -7.11 0.35
N THR A 226 -2.74 -5.91 0.86
CA THR A 226 -3.43 -4.72 0.36
C THR A 226 -2.47 -3.61 -0.05
N ALA A 227 -2.01 -2.74 0.83
CA ALA A 227 -1.11 -1.67 0.43
C ALA A 227 0.24 -2.23 -0.04
N ALA A 228 0.65 -1.86 -1.24
CA ALA A 228 1.91 -2.33 -1.84
C ALA A 228 2.51 -1.29 -2.79
N PHE A 229 3.83 -1.35 -3.02
CA PHE A 229 4.44 -0.72 -4.17
C PHE A 229 4.37 -1.65 -5.37
N PHE A 230 3.89 -1.11 -6.48
CA PHE A 230 3.90 -1.79 -7.76
C PHE A 230 4.20 -0.83 -8.91
N ALA A 231 4.74 -1.39 -9.99
CA ALA A 231 5.13 -0.69 -11.20
C ALA A 231 4.86 -1.58 -12.42
N HIS A 232 5.01 -1.01 -13.61
CA HIS A 232 5.05 -1.82 -14.83
C HIS A 232 6.22 -2.83 -14.77
N ALA A 233 5.99 -4.06 -15.22
CA ALA A 233 7.00 -5.12 -15.18
C ALA A 233 8.29 -4.73 -15.96
N ASP A 234 8.15 -4.00 -17.05
CA ASP A 234 9.30 -3.50 -17.82
C ASP A 234 10.11 -2.42 -17.09
N PHE A 235 9.46 -1.59 -16.25
CA PHE A 235 10.16 -0.64 -15.38
C PHE A 235 11.02 -1.38 -14.36
N ILE A 236 10.49 -2.41 -13.72
CA ILE A 236 11.21 -3.23 -12.72
C ILE A 236 12.42 -3.93 -13.36
N GLN A 237 12.23 -4.46 -14.58
CA GLN A 237 13.31 -5.13 -15.31
C GLN A 237 14.42 -4.18 -15.74
N LYS A 238 14.08 -2.96 -16.14
CA LYS A 238 15.05 -1.94 -16.61
C LYS A 238 15.74 -1.20 -15.47
N ASN A 239 15.15 -1.16 -14.27
CA ASN A 239 15.63 -0.36 -13.16
C ASN A 239 15.74 -1.19 -11.86
N PRO A 240 16.40 -2.37 -11.85
CA PRO A 240 16.40 -3.27 -10.70
C PRO A 240 17.09 -2.66 -9.46
N ASN A 241 18.10 -1.81 -9.61
CA ASN A 241 18.76 -1.16 -8.46
C ASN A 241 17.90 -0.02 -7.90
N THR A 242 17.19 0.73 -8.76
CA THR A 242 16.19 1.72 -8.35
C THR A 242 15.06 1.07 -7.53
N VAL A 243 14.51 -0.06 -8.02
CA VAL A 243 13.47 -0.83 -7.33
C VAL A 243 14.00 -1.40 -6.00
N GLN A 244 15.25 -1.86 -5.97
CA GLN A 244 15.89 -2.32 -4.73
C GLN A 244 16.02 -1.17 -3.71
N ALA A 245 16.44 0.01 -4.14
CA ALA A 245 16.57 1.18 -3.28
C ALA A 245 15.21 1.63 -2.71
N LEU A 246 14.16 1.67 -3.53
CA LEU A 246 12.79 1.92 -3.09
C LEU A 246 12.33 0.88 -2.06
N THR A 247 12.57 -0.41 -2.33
CA THR A 247 12.23 -1.50 -1.41
C THR A 247 12.97 -1.37 -0.09
N ASN A 248 14.27 -1.07 -0.14
CA ASN A 248 15.09 -0.84 1.05
C ASN A 248 14.50 0.24 1.95
N ALA A 249 14.14 1.39 1.37
CA ALA A 249 13.56 2.52 2.10
C ALA A 249 12.24 2.14 2.79
N VAL A 250 11.34 1.45 2.06
CA VAL A 250 10.04 1.04 2.62
C VAL A 250 10.19 -0.06 3.68
N VAL A 251 11.09 -1.04 3.48
CA VAL A 251 11.36 -2.07 4.50
C VAL A 251 11.90 -1.45 5.79
N ARG A 252 12.77 -0.43 5.70
CA ARG A 252 13.22 0.34 6.87
C ARG A 252 12.06 1.04 7.56
N ALA A 253 11.15 1.66 6.81
CA ALA A 253 9.97 2.32 7.36
C ALA A 253 9.04 1.30 8.07
N LEU A 254 8.81 0.14 7.47
CA LEU A 254 8.01 -0.94 8.09
C LEU A 254 8.64 -1.45 9.38
N LYS A 255 9.96 -1.68 9.39
CA LYS A 255 10.69 -2.08 10.61
C LYS A 255 10.66 -1.01 11.71
N TRP A 256 10.69 0.25 11.32
CA TRP A 256 10.54 1.35 12.27
C TRP A 256 9.11 1.38 12.82
N LEU A 257 8.08 1.33 11.95
CA LEU A 257 6.66 1.31 12.33
C LEU A 257 6.31 0.14 13.25
N SER A 258 6.91 -1.03 13.05
CA SER A 258 6.66 -2.22 13.90
C SER A 258 7.12 -2.06 15.35
N LYS A 259 7.94 -1.04 15.64
CA LYS A 259 8.49 -0.75 16.97
C LYS A 259 8.06 0.60 17.51
N ALA A 260 7.56 1.49 16.65
CA ALA A 260 7.20 2.85 17.00
C ALA A 260 5.89 2.90 17.81
N THR A 261 5.85 3.77 18.80
CA THR A 261 4.59 4.14 19.46
C THR A 261 3.80 5.10 18.58
N PRO A 262 2.46 5.20 18.76
CA PRO A 262 1.66 6.19 18.05
C PRO A 262 2.20 7.63 18.20
N GLU A 263 2.73 8.00 19.37
CA GLU A 263 3.32 9.30 19.61
C GLU A 263 4.58 9.53 18.78
N GLN A 264 5.41 8.51 18.63
CA GLN A 264 6.63 8.58 17.79
C GLN A 264 6.24 8.74 16.31
N VAL A 265 5.19 8.06 15.86
CA VAL A 265 4.68 8.21 14.48
C VAL A 265 4.17 9.64 14.26
N ILE A 266 3.38 10.19 15.21
CA ILE A 266 2.88 11.57 15.13
C ILE A 266 4.04 12.56 15.07
N ALA A 267 5.06 12.37 15.90
CA ALA A 267 6.23 13.27 15.93
C ALA A 267 7.12 13.19 14.68
N ALA A 268 7.10 12.08 13.96
CA ALA A 268 7.88 11.87 12.74
C ALA A 268 7.22 12.44 11.48
N LEU A 269 5.95 12.85 11.57
CA LEU A 269 5.15 13.30 10.43
C LEU A 269 4.78 14.80 10.57
N PRO A 270 4.57 15.51 9.45
CA PRO A 270 4.04 16.86 9.48
C PRO A 270 2.67 16.95 10.18
N PRO A 271 2.35 18.10 10.82
CA PRO A 271 1.12 18.27 11.61
C PRO A 271 -0.19 17.99 10.85
N GLU A 272 -0.19 18.21 9.54
CA GLU A 272 -1.36 17.97 8.68
C GLU A 272 -1.83 16.52 8.66
N PHE A 273 -0.95 15.55 8.97
CA PHE A 273 -1.33 14.13 9.07
C PHE A 273 -2.32 13.88 10.20
N ALA A 274 -2.17 14.58 11.30
CA ALA A 274 -3.08 14.47 12.42
C ALA A 274 -4.41 15.21 12.21
N GLY A 275 -4.59 15.92 11.08
CA GLY A 275 -5.85 16.58 10.72
C GLY A 275 -6.37 17.60 11.73
N GLY A 276 -5.48 18.14 12.60
CA GLY A 276 -5.83 19.05 13.69
C GLY A 276 -6.34 18.35 14.97
N ASP A 277 -6.44 17.02 14.99
CA ASP A 277 -6.82 16.22 16.18
C ASP A 277 -5.81 15.09 16.44
N PRO A 278 -4.68 15.37 17.09
CA PRO A 278 -3.67 14.37 17.43
C PRO A 278 -4.19 13.24 18.33
N ALA A 279 -5.20 13.51 19.16
CA ALA A 279 -5.78 12.50 20.04
C ALA A 279 -6.59 11.46 19.25
N MET A 280 -7.39 11.91 18.28
CA MET A 280 -8.08 11.03 17.35
C MET A 280 -7.08 10.26 16.49
N TYR A 281 -6.08 10.92 15.94
CA TYR A 281 -5.04 10.28 15.12
C TYR A 281 -4.29 9.19 15.89
N LYS A 282 -3.97 9.44 17.17
CA LYS A 282 -3.39 8.42 18.06
C LYS A 282 -4.27 7.20 18.20
N LYS A 283 -5.60 7.37 18.42
CA LYS A 283 -6.55 6.26 18.50
C LYS A 283 -6.56 5.42 17.22
N ILE A 284 -6.51 6.07 16.06
CA ILE A 284 -6.47 5.41 14.77
C ILE A 284 -5.17 4.62 14.61
N LEU A 285 -4.02 5.21 14.95
CA LEU A 285 -2.72 4.54 14.88
C LEU A 285 -2.67 3.28 15.76
N VAL A 286 -3.24 3.31 16.96
CA VAL A 286 -3.34 2.11 17.83
C VAL A 286 -4.05 0.95 17.12
N LYS A 287 -5.11 1.24 16.35
CA LYS A 287 -5.85 0.22 15.57
C LYS A 287 -5.06 -0.24 14.35
N LEU A 288 -4.37 0.66 13.64
CA LEU A 288 -3.81 0.37 12.33
C LEU A 288 -2.34 -0.09 12.33
N LEU A 289 -1.51 0.31 13.31
CA LEU A 289 -0.11 -0.10 13.33
C LEU A 289 0.08 -1.62 13.22
N PRO A 290 -0.75 -2.47 13.88
CA PRO A 290 -0.64 -3.93 13.74
C PRO A 290 -1.02 -4.48 12.36
N THR A 291 -1.67 -3.69 11.50
CA THR A 291 -2.13 -4.13 10.17
C THR A 291 -1.04 -4.02 9.10
N TYR A 292 0.00 -3.20 9.36
CA TYR A 292 1.10 -3.08 8.43
C TYR A 292 1.95 -4.35 8.38
N SER A 293 2.58 -4.58 7.23
CA SER A 293 3.51 -5.69 7.07
C SER A 293 4.74 -5.48 7.97
N PRO A 294 5.14 -6.47 8.79
CA PRO A 294 6.32 -6.30 9.64
C PRO A 294 7.64 -6.39 8.87
N ASP A 295 7.62 -6.93 7.65
CA ASP A 295 8.80 -7.30 6.88
C ASP A 295 8.75 -6.92 5.39
N GLY A 296 7.57 -6.58 4.87
CA GLY A 296 7.37 -6.25 3.46
C GLY A 296 7.14 -7.45 2.53
N LEU A 297 7.19 -8.69 3.04
CA LEU A 297 7.01 -9.90 2.22
C LEU A 297 5.53 -10.15 1.88
N PHE A 298 5.30 -10.53 0.63
CA PHE A 298 4.02 -11.11 0.22
C PHE A 298 3.94 -12.56 0.68
N PRO A 299 2.88 -12.99 1.39
CA PRO A 299 2.55 -14.40 1.56
C PRO A 299 2.48 -15.11 0.19
N ALA A 300 2.86 -16.38 0.15
CA ALA A 300 2.92 -17.14 -1.10
C ALA A 300 1.59 -17.20 -1.86
N ASN A 301 0.47 -17.18 -1.13
CA ASN A 301 -0.89 -17.22 -1.68
C ASN A 301 -1.54 -15.85 -1.88
N SER A 302 -0.74 -14.76 -1.94
CA SER A 302 -1.26 -13.39 -2.10
C SER A 302 -2.07 -13.20 -3.38
N GLY A 303 -1.59 -13.77 -4.48
CA GLY A 303 -2.28 -13.70 -5.78
C GLY A 303 -3.62 -14.41 -5.74
N GLU A 304 -3.66 -15.60 -5.14
CA GLU A 304 -4.87 -16.44 -5.03
C GLU A 304 -5.95 -15.78 -4.17
N ILE A 305 -5.55 -15.18 -3.04
CA ILE A 305 -6.49 -14.45 -2.16
C ILE A 305 -7.08 -13.25 -2.88
N ALA A 306 -6.25 -12.44 -3.55
CA ALA A 306 -6.72 -11.28 -4.31
C ALA A 306 -7.63 -11.71 -5.48
N TYR A 307 -7.24 -12.75 -6.22
CA TYR A 307 -8.05 -13.33 -7.29
C TYR A 307 -9.42 -13.82 -6.77
N ALA A 308 -9.43 -14.60 -5.70
CA ALA A 308 -10.66 -15.14 -5.11
C ALA A 308 -11.63 -14.05 -4.64
N ALA A 309 -11.11 -12.93 -4.12
CA ALA A 309 -11.94 -11.78 -3.77
C ALA A 309 -12.52 -11.11 -5.00
N LEU A 310 -11.69 -10.77 -5.99
CA LEU A 310 -12.11 -10.06 -7.20
C LEU A 310 -13.06 -10.89 -8.08
N ALA A 311 -12.84 -12.18 -8.21
CA ALA A 311 -13.64 -13.08 -9.05
C ALA A 311 -15.12 -13.15 -8.64
N GLN A 312 -15.46 -12.76 -7.41
CA GLN A 312 -16.83 -12.74 -6.91
C GLN A 312 -17.68 -11.65 -7.60
N PHE A 313 -17.06 -10.53 -8.02
CA PHE A 313 -17.79 -9.39 -8.57
C PHE A 313 -17.16 -8.75 -9.82
N VAL A 314 -15.99 -9.25 -10.27
CA VAL A 314 -15.32 -8.78 -11.50
C VAL A 314 -15.33 -9.91 -12.54
N PRO A 315 -16.28 -9.91 -13.49
CA PRO A 315 -16.40 -10.97 -14.50
C PRO A 315 -15.11 -11.19 -15.30
N THR A 316 -14.43 -10.11 -15.70
CA THR A 316 -13.18 -10.20 -16.47
C THR A 316 -12.05 -10.90 -15.72
N VAL A 317 -12.00 -10.79 -14.39
CA VAL A 317 -11.03 -11.52 -13.56
C VAL A 317 -11.43 -12.99 -13.47
N ARG A 318 -12.71 -13.28 -13.23
CA ARG A 318 -13.21 -14.65 -13.09
C ARG A 318 -13.00 -15.48 -14.36
N GLU A 319 -13.13 -14.87 -15.54
CA GLU A 319 -13.05 -15.53 -16.86
C GLU A 319 -11.61 -15.60 -17.40
N ALA A 320 -10.70 -14.75 -16.92
CA ALA A 320 -9.35 -14.69 -17.42
C ALA A 320 -8.46 -15.80 -16.83
N LYS A 321 -7.55 -16.31 -17.67
CA LYS A 321 -6.43 -17.15 -17.20
C LYS A 321 -5.26 -16.24 -16.82
N ILE A 322 -5.12 -15.96 -15.53
CA ILE A 322 -4.11 -15.06 -15.00
C ILE A 322 -2.95 -15.87 -14.41
N ASP A 323 -1.73 -15.55 -14.81
CA ASP A 323 -0.52 -16.07 -14.15
C ASP A 323 -0.27 -15.23 -12.87
N LEU A 324 -0.82 -15.70 -11.75
CA LEU A 324 -0.75 -15.01 -10.46
C LEU A 324 0.68 -14.90 -9.91
N THR A 325 1.61 -15.76 -10.37
CA THR A 325 3.01 -15.72 -9.94
C THR A 325 3.75 -14.46 -10.44
N LYS A 326 3.21 -13.79 -11.45
CA LYS A 326 3.75 -12.55 -12.01
C LYS A 326 3.24 -11.28 -11.33
N THR A 327 2.29 -11.40 -10.39
CA THR A 327 1.66 -10.24 -9.75
C THR A 327 2.51 -9.63 -8.65
N PHE A 328 3.48 -10.36 -8.11
CA PHE A 328 4.44 -9.84 -7.11
C PHE A 328 5.82 -10.51 -7.22
N ASP A 329 6.83 -9.87 -6.59
CA ASP A 329 8.20 -10.34 -6.54
C ASP A 329 8.86 -10.04 -5.19
N ASN A 330 9.10 -11.08 -4.39
CA ASN A 330 9.71 -10.97 -3.07
C ASN A 330 11.23 -10.83 -3.07
N ARG A 331 11.91 -10.98 -4.23
CA ARG A 331 13.39 -10.98 -4.29
C ARG A 331 14.00 -9.67 -3.76
N PHE A 332 13.35 -8.54 -4.01
CA PHE A 332 13.82 -7.24 -3.54
C PHE A 332 13.69 -7.11 -2.02
N VAL A 333 12.59 -7.59 -1.45
CA VAL A 333 12.37 -7.58 0.01
C VAL A 333 13.35 -8.52 0.70
N GLN A 334 13.61 -9.72 0.18
CA GLN A 334 14.57 -10.66 0.74
C GLN A 334 15.98 -10.04 0.83
N LYS A 335 16.41 -9.31 -0.21
CA LYS A 335 17.68 -8.58 -0.20
C LYS A 335 17.67 -7.43 0.82
N ALA A 336 16.56 -6.66 0.91
CA ALA A 336 16.44 -5.59 1.88
C ALA A 336 16.50 -6.11 3.32
N LEU A 337 15.84 -7.24 3.62
CA LEU A 337 15.88 -7.88 4.94
C LEU A 337 17.28 -8.41 5.30
N ALA A 338 18.05 -8.87 4.33
CA ALA A 338 19.43 -9.27 4.53
C ALA A 338 20.35 -8.07 4.82
N LYS A 339 20.09 -6.90 4.20
CA LYS A 339 20.83 -5.65 4.40
C LYS A 339 20.50 -4.98 5.74
N TYR A 340 19.22 -4.95 6.10
CA TYR A 340 18.71 -4.29 7.31
C TYR A 340 18.17 -5.32 8.30
N LYS A 341 19.06 -5.96 9.05
CA LYS A 341 18.74 -6.97 10.08
C LYS A 341 18.12 -6.36 11.33
#